data_830852f3a8c83002edac857368b92ad3
#
_entry.id   830852f3a8c83002edac857368b92ad3
#
_cell.length_a   1.000
_cell.length_b   1.000
_cell.length_c   1.000
_cell.angle_alpha   90.00
_cell.angle_beta   90.00
_cell.angle_gamma   90.00
#
_symmetry.space_group_name_H-M   'P 1'
#
loop_
_entity.id
_entity.type
_entity.pdbx_description
1 polymer ?
#
loop_
_entity_poly.entity_id
_entity_poly.type
_entity_poly.pdbx_seq_one_letter_code
_entity_poly.pdbx_strand_id
1 'polypeptide(L)'
;MKRMIITCLTLLLMHYALEARVVSGQVLSGKEKLADVIVTDGTNFTRTNKKGKFTFDIQDDAEFVYIVTPAGYSADWSSGVPAFYQPAAGTDRFIFNLKKTGTCENYSIVAVADPQTKNRKHFAQFAAEPMADLCKTAAELGNSAVGLVLGDICWDSLDLIEPYKKEIVRTGIPFYPVVGNHDHEKEAKGDKETTATYRKLMGPENYAFCLGRDVVIVLDNIIYDTEKKYQNGYAPEVLAWVEGLVPLLNDDASIYVAQHAPVKVWDKNINAVNVDKLVELIKPHDCLFLSGHTHINNYLVYDNGTVEHNIASLCGSWWDTIHCTDGTPRGYKVFTKHNGNLSWYYKSVDYPKDYQFQIFDKGESKLFPDSYLINIWDWDPEWKVSWYEDGEYKGELANVTAHSPQYRKEISSTFAAGGEGTPKFKKSRKNYHYFAVTPGEDAKVIKIRIQNRFGQVWEQEIKCR
;
A
#
# COMPACT_ATOMS: atom_id res chain seq x y z
N MET A 1 42.21 12.96 64.36
CA MET A 1 42.65 12.66 63.01
C MET A 1 41.82 11.51 62.47
N LYS A 2 40.75 11.83 61.70
CA LYS A 2 39.91 10.80 61.03
C LYS A 2 40.40 10.71 59.59
N ARG A 3 40.93 9.58 59.17
CA ARG A 3 41.31 9.30 57.78
C ARG A 3 40.00 9.00 57.00
N MET A 4 39.73 9.80 55.99
CA MET A 4 38.68 9.62 55.02
C MET A 4 39.23 8.72 53.90
N ILE A 5 38.66 7.51 53.80
CA ILE A 5 38.98 6.60 52.69
C ILE A 5 38.02 6.95 51.55
N ILE A 6 38.56 7.51 50.48
CA ILE A 6 37.86 7.75 49.23
C ILE A 6 37.94 6.46 48.40
N THR A 7 36.83 5.75 48.28
CA THR A 7 36.70 4.60 47.39
C THR A 7 36.32 5.10 46.03
N CYS A 8 37.23 5.11 45.07
CA CYS A 8 36.96 5.33 43.67
C CYS A 8 36.19 4.12 43.11
N LEU A 9 34.91 4.29 42.84
CA LEU A 9 34.10 3.34 42.07
C LEU A 9 34.36 3.64 40.59
N THR A 10 35.26 2.90 39.94
CA THR A 10 35.39 2.87 38.48
C THR A 10 34.24 2.10 37.92
N LEU A 11 33.23 2.81 37.37
CA LEU A 11 32.23 2.24 36.48
C LEU A 11 32.95 1.78 35.18
N LEU A 12 33.14 0.48 35.04
CA LEU A 12 33.46 -0.13 33.75
C LEU A 12 32.16 -0.07 32.91
N LEU A 13 32.05 0.92 32.06
CA LEU A 13 31.15 0.91 30.90
C LEU A 13 31.72 -0.13 29.92
N MET A 14 31.22 -1.37 30.01
CA MET A 14 31.38 -2.33 28.90
C MET A 14 30.60 -1.79 27.72
N HIS A 15 31.25 -1.08 26.82
CA HIS A 15 30.83 -0.94 25.47
C HIS A 15 30.93 -2.35 24.86
N TYR A 16 29.81 -3.04 24.70
CA TYR A 16 29.73 -4.11 23.73
C TYR A 16 29.90 -3.44 22.37
N ALA A 17 31.13 -3.45 21.86
CA ALA A 17 31.33 -3.22 20.43
C ALA A 17 30.59 -4.40 19.75
N LEU A 18 29.51 -4.14 19.04
CA LEU A 18 28.96 -5.10 18.10
C LEU A 18 30.11 -5.41 17.12
N GLU A 19 30.64 -6.62 17.17
CA GLU A 19 31.65 -7.04 16.21
C GLU A 19 30.97 -7.25 14.88
N ALA A 20 31.38 -6.49 13.87
CA ALA A 20 30.86 -6.65 12.50
C ALA A 20 31.42 -7.95 11.91
N ARG A 21 30.53 -8.77 11.35
CA ARG A 21 30.88 -10.03 10.71
C ARG A 21 31.00 -9.86 9.19
N VAL A 22 32.16 -10.23 8.63
CA VAL A 22 32.36 -10.17 7.17
C VAL A 22 31.60 -11.30 6.49
N VAL A 23 30.74 -10.95 5.54
CA VAL A 23 30.02 -11.89 4.70
C VAL A 23 30.34 -11.66 3.22
N SER A 24 30.11 -12.69 2.41
CA SER A 24 30.31 -12.63 0.97
C SER A 24 29.17 -13.29 0.21
N GLY A 25 29.03 -12.95 -1.06
CA GLY A 25 28.01 -13.59 -1.86
C GLY A 25 28.11 -13.29 -3.34
N GLN A 26 27.08 -13.73 -4.06
CA GLN A 26 26.98 -13.54 -5.50
C GLN A 26 25.53 -13.41 -5.94
N VAL A 27 25.27 -12.52 -6.91
CA VAL A 27 23.96 -12.37 -7.56
C VAL A 27 24.08 -12.83 -9.01
N LEU A 28 23.19 -13.73 -9.44
CA LEU A 28 23.22 -14.43 -10.71
C LEU A 28 21.84 -14.46 -11.38
N SER A 29 21.83 -14.61 -12.70
CA SER A 29 20.67 -15.09 -13.47
C SER A 29 21.12 -16.18 -14.42
N GLY A 30 20.91 -17.44 -14.05
CA GLY A 30 21.49 -18.58 -14.74
C GLY A 30 23.03 -18.52 -14.78
N LYS A 31 23.63 -18.30 -15.98
CA LYS A 31 25.07 -18.11 -16.13
C LYS A 31 25.51 -16.64 -16.10
N GLU A 32 24.57 -15.71 -16.19
CA GLU A 32 24.82 -14.27 -16.14
C GLU A 32 25.18 -13.83 -14.72
N LYS A 33 26.24 -13.03 -14.60
CA LYS A 33 26.71 -12.46 -13.32
C LYS A 33 26.23 -11.04 -13.23
N LEU A 34 25.39 -10.72 -12.24
CA LEU A 34 24.74 -9.42 -12.14
C LEU A 34 25.62 -8.45 -11.36
N ALA A 35 26.20 -7.51 -12.08
CA ALA A 35 26.99 -6.41 -11.50
C ALA A 35 26.06 -5.29 -11.01
N ASP A 36 26.59 -4.46 -10.10
CA ASP A 36 25.96 -3.23 -9.61
C ASP A 36 24.62 -3.43 -8.87
N VAL A 37 24.35 -4.64 -8.41
CA VAL A 37 23.18 -4.94 -7.58
C VAL A 37 23.46 -4.46 -6.15
N ILE A 38 22.56 -3.64 -5.61
CA ILE A 38 22.62 -3.18 -4.21
C ILE A 38 22.31 -4.35 -3.30
N VAL A 39 23.14 -4.55 -2.27
CA VAL A 39 23.00 -5.57 -1.22
C VAL A 39 23.06 -4.89 0.13
N THR A 40 22.25 -5.32 1.08
CA THR A 40 22.17 -4.76 2.43
C THR A 40 21.88 -5.82 3.48
N ASP A 41 22.19 -5.51 4.74
CA ASP A 41 21.77 -6.26 5.93
C ASP A 41 20.65 -5.54 6.70
N GLY A 42 20.12 -4.45 6.14
CA GLY A 42 19.16 -3.56 6.81
C GLY A 42 19.81 -2.32 7.43
N THR A 43 21.14 -2.27 7.52
CA THR A 43 21.90 -1.15 8.07
C THR A 43 23.01 -0.71 7.12
N ASN A 44 23.83 -1.65 6.69
CA ASN A 44 24.96 -1.43 5.79
C ASN A 44 24.59 -1.77 4.33
N PHE A 45 25.24 -1.10 3.41
CA PHE A 45 25.02 -1.29 1.97
C PHE A 45 26.31 -1.57 1.23
N THR A 46 26.24 -2.41 0.20
CA THR A 46 27.32 -2.64 -0.76
C THR A 46 26.74 -2.86 -2.16
N ARG A 47 27.60 -3.01 -3.15
CA ARG A 47 27.20 -3.38 -4.51
C ARG A 47 27.99 -4.58 -5.03
N THR A 48 27.36 -5.36 -5.91
CA THR A 48 28.06 -6.43 -6.61
C THR A 48 29.05 -5.85 -7.63
N ASN A 49 30.21 -6.49 -7.74
CA ASN A 49 31.23 -6.15 -8.74
C ASN A 49 30.90 -6.76 -10.13
N LYS A 50 31.77 -6.54 -11.14
CA LYS A 50 31.62 -7.08 -12.52
C LYS A 50 31.49 -8.62 -12.60
N LYS A 51 31.84 -9.35 -11.53
CA LYS A 51 31.66 -10.81 -11.42
C LYS A 51 30.39 -11.18 -10.65
N GLY A 52 29.49 -10.21 -10.37
CA GLY A 52 28.30 -10.37 -9.57
C GLY A 52 28.58 -10.66 -8.09
N LYS A 53 29.80 -10.46 -7.61
CA LYS A 53 30.23 -10.79 -6.24
C LYS A 53 30.20 -9.56 -5.35
N PHE A 54 29.86 -9.75 -4.07
CA PHE A 54 29.95 -8.76 -3.02
C PHE A 54 30.66 -9.31 -1.78
N THR A 55 31.17 -8.42 -0.97
CA THR A 55 31.72 -8.68 0.37
C THR A 55 31.52 -7.41 1.19
N PHE A 56 30.98 -7.51 2.40
CA PHE A 56 30.80 -6.39 3.30
C PHE A 56 30.64 -6.87 4.74
N ASP A 57 30.78 -5.93 5.67
CA ASP A 57 30.54 -6.17 7.09
C ASP A 57 29.03 -6.02 7.37
N ILE A 58 28.45 -7.01 8.04
CA ILE A 58 27.05 -6.97 8.53
C ILE A 58 27.03 -6.82 10.04
N GLN A 59 25.92 -6.30 10.57
CA GLN A 59 25.70 -6.24 12.02
C GLN A 59 25.50 -7.65 12.59
N ASP A 60 25.95 -7.89 13.81
CA ASP A 60 25.82 -9.21 14.47
C ASP A 60 24.36 -9.61 14.69
N ASP A 61 23.47 -8.64 14.86
CA ASP A 61 22.02 -8.82 15.02
C ASP A 61 21.23 -8.75 13.70
N ALA A 62 21.91 -8.69 12.57
CA ALA A 62 21.27 -8.70 11.26
C ALA A 62 20.48 -10.00 11.09
N GLU A 63 19.18 -9.89 10.82
CA GLU A 63 18.31 -11.05 10.59
C GLU A 63 18.40 -11.56 9.16
N PHE A 64 18.65 -10.66 8.20
CA PHE A 64 18.70 -10.97 6.78
C PHE A 64 19.90 -10.30 6.09
N VAL A 65 20.34 -10.94 5.00
CA VAL A 65 21.04 -10.27 3.91
C VAL A 65 20.13 -10.29 2.69
N TYR A 66 19.94 -9.14 2.05
CA TYR A 66 18.99 -9.02 0.95
C TYR A 66 19.46 -8.05 -0.13
N ILE A 67 18.81 -8.13 -1.27
CA ILE A 67 19.15 -7.34 -2.45
C ILE A 67 18.02 -6.40 -2.83
N VAL A 68 18.34 -5.24 -3.40
CA VAL A 68 17.41 -4.50 -4.22
C VAL A 68 17.30 -5.24 -5.55
N THR A 69 16.17 -5.91 -5.79
CA THR A 69 15.97 -6.68 -7.02
C THR A 69 16.11 -5.76 -8.23
N PRO A 70 17.09 -5.97 -9.12
CA PRO A 70 17.34 -5.06 -10.23
C PRO A 70 16.27 -5.18 -11.31
N ALA A 71 16.07 -4.11 -12.08
CA ALA A 71 15.14 -4.07 -13.19
C ALA A 71 15.44 -5.19 -14.22
N GLY A 72 14.39 -5.79 -14.77
CA GLY A 72 14.52 -6.90 -15.73
C GLY A 72 14.74 -8.28 -15.12
N TYR A 73 14.69 -8.37 -13.81
CA TYR A 73 14.84 -9.62 -13.07
C TYR A 73 13.76 -9.75 -11.99
N SER A 74 13.47 -10.99 -11.65
CA SER A 74 12.57 -11.35 -10.55
C SER A 74 13.24 -12.41 -9.67
N ALA A 75 13.12 -12.28 -8.37
CA ALA A 75 13.39 -13.37 -7.45
C ALA A 75 12.33 -14.47 -7.60
N ASP A 76 12.63 -15.70 -7.16
CA ASP A 76 11.61 -16.74 -7.06
C ASP A 76 10.53 -16.34 -6.07
N TRP A 77 9.27 -16.43 -6.47
CA TRP A 77 8.10 -16.08 -5.66
C TRP A 77 7.12 -17.24 -5.47
N SER A 78 7.56 -18.45 -5.80
CA SER A 78 6.73 -19.66 -5.68
C SER A 78 6.27 -19.97 -4.25
N SER A 79 6.93 -19.37 -3.24
CA SER A 79 6.54 -19.45 -1.83
C SER A 79 5.45 -18.43 -1.43
N GLY A 80 5.02 -17.54 -2.34
CA GLY A 80 4.09 -16.46 -2.09
C GLY A 80 4.74 -15.12 -1.73
N VAL A 81 6.07 -15.11 -1.54
CA VAL A 81 6.88 -13.90 -1.33
C VAL A 81 8.12 -14.00 -2.20
N PRO A 82 8.51 -12.93 -2.93
CA PRO A 82 9.76 -12.93 -3.68
C PRO A 82 10.98 -13.16 -2.79
N ALA A 83 11.83 -14.12 -3.14
CA ALA A 83 13.00 -14.57 -2.37
C ALA A 83 14.24 -13.67 -2.65
N PHE A 84 14.09 -12.35 -2.45
CA PHE A 84 15.18 -11.37 -2.57
C PHE A 84 16.05 -11.30 -1.32
N TYR A 85 15.75 -12.05 -0.27
CA TYR A 85 16.42 -12.07 1.02
C TYR A 85 16.80 -13.49 1.44
N GLN A 86 17.78 -13.60 2.34
CA GLN A 86 18.17 -14.85 3.00
C GLN A 86 18.45 -14.57 4.48
N PRO A 87 18.11 -15.50 5.40
CA PRO A 87 18.46 -15.38 6.80
C PRO A 87 19.99 -15.23 6.99
N ALA A 88 20.40 -14.27 7.80
CA ALA A 88 21.83 -14.03 8.07
C ALA A 88 22.41 -15.04 9.04
N ALA A 89 21.59 -15.69 9.86
CA ALA A 89 22.04 -16.68 10.83
C ALA A 89 22.62 -17.93 10.15
N GLY A 90 23.78 -18.40 10.64
CA GLY A 90 24.36 -19.69 10.28
C GLY A 90 25.11 -19.75 8.93
N THR A 91 25.29 -18.59 8.24
CA THR A 91 26.06 -18.58 6.99
C THR A 91 26.77 -17.24 6.77
N ASP A 92 28.00 -17.30 6.23
CA ASP A 92 28.76 -16.14 5.78
C ASP A 92 28.77 -16.03 4.23
N ARG A 93 27.99 -16.87 3.55
CA ARG A 93 27.94 -16.91 2.10
C ARG A 93 26.52 -16.94 1.56
N PHE A 94 26.20 -15.97 0.70
CA PHE A 94 24.88 -15.74 0.14
C PHE A 94 24.88 -15.88 -1.40
N ILE A 95 23.91 -16.60 -1.95
CA ILE A 95 23.74 -16.75 -3.41
C ILE A 95 22.32 -16.39 -3.78
N PHE A 96 22.17 -15.30 -4.54
CA PHE A 96 20.87 -14.86 -5.08
C PHE A 96 20.78 -15.27 -6.55
N ASN A 97 19.80 -16.13 -6.87
CA ASN A 97 19.51 -16.55 -8.22
C ASN A 97 18.22 -15.89 -8.71
N LEU A 98 18.35 -14.98 -9.66
CA LEU A 98 17.23 -14.26 -10.24
C LEU A 98 16.83 -14.84 -11.59
N LYS A 99 15.56 -14.68 -11.94
CA LYS A 99 15.03 -15.04 -13.26
C LYS A 99 14.91 -13.76 -14.10
N LYS A 100 15.43 -13.78 -15.32
CA LYS A 100 15.28 -12.68 -16.27
C LYS A 100 13.83 -12.56 -16.73
N THR A 101 13.23 -11.37 -16.61
CA THR A 101 11.83 -11.09 -16.97
C THR A 101 11.68 -10.27 -18.25
N GLY A 102 12.78 -9.74 -18.79
CA GLY A 102 12.79 -8.93 -20.02
C GLY A 102 12.93 -7.43 -19.74
N THR A 103 12.65 -6.61 -20.75
CA THR A 103 12.74 -5.15 -20.63
C THR A 103 11.61 -4.58 -19.79
N CYS A 104 11.93 -3.67 -18.90
CA CYS A 104 11.03 -3.21 -17.86
C CYS A 104 10.60 -1.75 -18.00
N GLU A 105 10.71 -1.16 -19.21
CA GLU A 105 10.26 0.22 -19.41
C GLU A 105 8.73 0.36 -19.33
N ASN A 106 8.02 -0.75 -19.59
CA ASN A 106 6.57 -0.82 -19.46
C ASN A 106 6.23 -1.87 -18.41
N TYR A 107 5.52 -1.46 -17.36
CA TYR A 107 5.13 -2.35 -16.26
C TYR A 107 3.78 -1.95 -15.68
N SER A 108 3.19 -2.86 -14.89
CA SER A 108 1.99 -2.57 -14.11
C SER A 108 2.19 -2.94 -12.66
N ILE A 109 1.58 -2.16 -11.75
CA ILE A 109 1.52 -2.43 -10.32
C ILE A 109 0.06 -2.66 -9.95
N VAL A 110 -0.25 -3.83 -9.38
CA VAL A 110 -1.55 -4.13 -8.77
C VAL A 110 -1.44 -3.86 -7.29
N ALA A 111 -1.95 -2.71 -6.83
CA ALA A 111 -1.86 -2.29 -5.44
C ALA A 111 -3.15 -2.66 -4.68
N VAL A 112 -3.03 -3.62 -3.79
CA VAL A 112 -4.10 -4.15 -2.94
C VAL A 112 -3.90 -3.67 -1.52
N ALA A 113 -4.95 -3.20 -0.85
CA ALA A 113 -4.88 -2.79 0.55
C ALA A 113 -5.83 -3.63 1.41
N ASP A 114 -5.43 -3.91 2.64
CA ASP A 114 -6.30 -4.42 3.69
C ASP A 114 -7.17 -5.66 3.28
N PRO A 115 -6.57 -6.79 2.90
CA PRO A 115 -7.29 -8.06 2.79
C PRO A 115 -7.93 -8.45 4.13
N GLN A 116 -7.26 -8.20 5.21
CA GLN A 116 -7.67 -8.15 6.61
C GLN A 116 -8.58 -9.31 7.02
N THR A 117 -8.15 -10.55 6.69
CA THR A 117 -8.89 -11.75 7.05
C THR A 117 -8.73 -12.06 8.55
N LYS A 118 -9.85 -12.23 9.27
CA LYS A 118 -9.87 -12.45 10.71
C LYS A 118 -9.94 -13.93 11.10
N ASN A 119 -10.48 -14.75 10.23
CA ASN A 119 -10.76 -16.16 10.51
C ASN A 119 -10.87 -16.96 9.20
N ARG A 120 -11.02 -18.27 9.31
CA ARG A 120 -11.14 -19.16 8.15
C ARG A 120 -12.34 -18.86 7.24
N LYS A 121 -13.45 -18.31 7.77
CA LYS A 121 -14.60 -17.91 6.95
C LYS A 121 -14.26 -16.71 6.07
N HIS A 122 -13.68 -15.67 6.64
CA HIS A 122 -13.21 -14.49 5.87
C HIS A 122 -12.13 -14.90 4.86
N PHE A 123 -11.22 -15.79 5.26
CA PHE A 123 -10.20 -16.30 4.35
C PHE A 123 -10.82 -17.08 3.16
N ALA A 124 -11.81 -17.93 3.40
CA ALA A 124 -12.51 -18.65 2.33
C ALA A 124 -13.24 -17.68 1.37
N GLN A 125 -13.81 -16.60 1.90
CA GLN A 125 -14.45 -15.56 1.07
C GLN A 125 -13.40 -14.78 0.27
N PHE A 126 -12.26 -14.42 0.87
CA PHE A 126 -11.13 -13.82 0.16
C PHE A 126 -10.64 -14.69 -1.00
N ALA A 127 -10.44 -15.99 -0.76
CA ALA A 127 -9.98 -16.94 -1.76
C ALA A 127 -10.98 -17.16 -2.90
N ALA A 128 -12.29 -17.06 -2.62
CA ALA A 128 -13.36 -17.29 -3.59
C ALA A 128 -13.66 -16.06 -4.46
N GLU A 129 -13.68 -14.86 -3.88
CA GLU A 129 -14.18 -13.66 -4.54
C GLU A 129 -13.02 -12.71 -4.96
N PRO A 130 -12.34 -11.98 -4.08
CA PRO A 130 -11.25 -11.07 -4.49
C PRO A 130 -10.12 -11.76 -5.24
N MET A 131 -9.73 -12.96 -4.83
CA MET A 131 -8.65 -13.69 -5.50
C MET A 131 -9.01 -14.09 -6.94
N ALA A 132 -10.26 -14.43 -7.22
CA ALA A 132 -10.69 -14.74 -8.58
C ALA A 132 -10.59 -13.51 -9.51
N ASP A 133 -10.98 -12.34 -9.01
CA ASP A 133 -10.88 -11.06 -9.72
C ASP A 133 -9.40 -10.64 -9.92
N LEU A 134 -8.57 -10.76 -8.88
CA LEU A 134 -7.12 -10.50 -8.95
C LEU A 134 -6.42 -11.40 -9.96
N CYS A 135 -6.71 -12.70 -9.97
CA CYS A 135 -6.15 -13.64 -10.95
C CYS A 135 -6.50 -13.24 -12.39
N LYS A 136 -7.74 -12.82 -12.62
CA LYS A 136 -8.19 -12.34 -13.94
C LYS A 136 -7.44 -11.09 -14.36
N THR A 137 -7.37 -10.09 -13.49
CA THR A 137 -6.65 -8.84 -13.77
C THR A 137 -5.16 -9.09 -14.00
N ALA A 138 -4.51 -9.91 -13.17
CA ALA A 138 -3.10 -10.25 -13.33
C ALA A 138 -2.83 -10.95 -14.68
N ALA A 139 -3.73 -11.87 -15.09
CA ALA A 139 -3.62 -12.54 -16.38
C ALA A 139 -3.76 -11.57 -17.58
N GLU A 140 -4.65 -10.56 -17.47
CA GLU A 140 -4.81 -9.52 -18.48
C GLU A 140 -3.58 -8.60 -18.59
N LEU A 141 -2.91 -8.30 -17.47
CA LEU A 141 -1.70 -7.46 -17.41
C LEU A 141 -0.43 -8.21 -17.85
N GLY A 142 -0.38 -9.52 -17.66
CA GLY A 142 0.72 -10.38 -18.08
C GLY A 142 2.00 -10.27 -17.23
N ASN A 143 3.11 -10.76 -17.79
CA ASN A 143 4.37 -10.98 -17.06
C ASN A 143 5.13 -9.71 -16.64
N SER A 144 4.73 -8.53 -17.10
CA SER A 144 5.32 -7.24 -16.69
C SER A 144 4.63 -6.65 -15.45
N ALA A 145 3.64 -7.35 -14.90
CA ALA A 145 2.93 -6.90 -13.72
C ALA A 145 3.58 -7.42 -12.44
N VAL A 146 3.51 -6.61 -11.41
CA VAL A 146 3.82 -6.96 -10.02
C VAL A 146 2.64 -6.58 -9.12
N GLY A 147 2.51 -7.25 -7.99
CA GLY A 147 1.56 -6.89 -6.97
C GLY A 147 2.23 -6.24 -5.76
N LEU A 148 1.51 -5.35 -5.10
CA LEU A 148 1.79 -4.85 -3.75
C LEU A 148 0.60 -5.20 -2.87
N VAL A 149 0.83 -5.71 -1.67
CA VAL A 149 -0.18 -5.76 -0.63
C VAL A 149 0.22 -4.78 0.47
N LEU A 150 -0.57 -3.71 0.62
CA LEU A 150 -0.28 -2.54 1.43
C LEU A 150 -0.67 -2.74 2.90
N GLY A 151 -0.26 -3.88 3.47
CA GLY A 151 -0.46 -4.21 4.88
C GLY A 151 -1.86 -4.72 5.24
N ASP A 152 -2.00 -5.08 6.52
CA ASP A 152 -3.19 -5.67 7.09
C ASP A 152 -3.67 -6.90 6.29
N ILE A 153 -2.72 -7.83 6.06
CA ILE A 153 -2.99 -9.11 5.38
C ILE A 153 -4.00 -9.91 6.20
N CYS A 154 -3.83 -9.91 7.51
CA CYS A 154 -4.77 -10.51 8.46
C CYS A 154 -5.30 -9.46 9.45
N TRP A 155 -6.31 -9.83 10.25
CA TRP A 155 -6.76 -9.05 11.40
C TRP A 155 -6.33 -9.75 12.68
N ASP A 156 -5.11 -9.50 13.15
CA ASP A 156 -4.52 -10.08 14.36
C ASP A 156 -4.45 -11.64 14.37
N SER A 157 -4.73 -12.27 13.24
CA SER A 157 -4.75 -13.73 13.06
C SER A 157 -3.56 -14.17 12.22
N LEU A 158 -2.35 -14.04 12.77
CA LEU A 158 -1.09 -14.25 12.05
C LEU A 158 -0.95 -15.66 11.46
N ASP A 159 -1.71 -16.64 11.97
CA ASP A 159 -1.80 -18.00 11.39
C ASP A 159 -2.43 -18.03 9.98
N LEU A 160 -3.06 -16.93 9.55
CA LEU A 160 -3.63 -16.78 8.21
C LEU A 160 -2.61 -16.28 7.17
N ILE A 161 -1.42 -15.84 7.58
CA ILE A 161 -0.36 -15.39 6.66
C ILE A 161 0.12 -16.54 5.76
N GLU A 162 0.39 -17.71 6.31
CA GLU A 162 0.80 -18.88 5.50
C GLU A 162 -0.27 -19.34 4.48
N PRO A 163 -1.57 -19.45 4.82
CA PRO A 163 -2.62 -19.63 3.84
C PRO A 163 -2.66 -18.52 2.78
N TYR A 164 -2.49 -17.24 3.16
CA TYR A 164 -2.44 -16.12 2.23
C TYR A 164 -1.33 -16.29 1.20
N LYS A 165 -0.12 -16.63 1.62
CA LYS A 165 1.03 -16.88 0.73
C LYS A 165 0.70 -17.92 -0.35
N LYS A 166 -0.02 -18.98 0.01
CA LYS A 166 -0.43 -20.03 -0.93
C LYS A 166 -1.49 -19.56 -1.92
N GLU A 167 -2.41 -18.70 -1.47
CA GLU A 167 -3.45 -18.15 -2.34
C GLU A 167 -2.91 -17.11 -3.32
N ILE A 168 -2.03 -16.20 -2.88
CA ILE A 168 -1.55 -15.10 -3.72
C ILE A 168 -0.74 -15.56 -4.91
N VAL A 169 -0.08 -16.71 -4.82
CA VAL A 169 0.65 -17.34 -5.94
C VAL A 169 -0.26 -17.62 -7.14
N ARG A 170 -1.56 -17.86 -6.90
CA ARG A 170 -2.53 -18.12 -7.98
C ARG A 170 -2.68 -16.98 -8.97
N THR A 171 -2.31 -15.76 -8.57
CA THR A 171 -2.32 -14.59 -9.47
C THR A 171 -1.36 -14.72 -10.65
N GLY A 172 -0.32 -15.56 -10.53
CA GLY A 172 0.71 -15.75 -11.56
C GLY A 172 1.71 -14.60 -11.67
N ILE A 173 1.68 -13.62 -10.76
CA ILE A 173 2.63 -12.49 -10.67
C ILE A 173 3.24 -12.41 -9.26
N PRO A 174 4.46 -11.85 -9.10
CA PRO A 174 5.05 -11.66 -7.77
C PRO A 174 4.31 -10.58 -6.98
N PHE A 175 3.96 -10.86 -5.73
CA PHE A 175 3.41 -9.91 -4.78
C PHE A 175 4.43 -9.56 -3.70
N TYR A 176 4.62 -8.26 -3.48
CA TYR A 176 5.54 -7.70 -2.50
C TYR A 176 4.75 -7.21 -1.28
N PRO A 177 4.95 -7.77 -0.09
CA PRO A 177 4.16 -7.46 1.09
C PRO A 177 4.68 -6.23 1.84
N VAL A 178 3.76 -5.38 2.30
CA VAL A 178 3.97 -4.33 3.30
C VAL A 178 3.40 -4.82 4.63
N VAL A 179 4.04 -4.51 5.75
CA VAL A 179 3.50 -4.83 7.08
C VAL A 179 2.43 -3.80 7.46
N GLY A 180 1.30 -4.26 8.00
CA GLY A 180 0.24 -3.41 8.54
C GLY A 180 0.08 -3.59 10.05
N ASN A 181 -0.66 -2.70 10.72
CA ASN A 181 -0.80 -2.73 12.17
C ASN A 181 -1.49 -3.99 12.72
N HIS A 182 -2.26 -4.70 11.88
CA HIS A 182 -2.87 -5.98 12.24
C HIS A 182 -1.98 -7.20 11.93
N ASP A 183 -0.83 -6.99 11.29
CA ASP A 183 0.17 -8.01 11.02
C ASP A 183 1.24 -8.08 12.13
N HIS A 184 1.09 -7.27 13.19
CA HIS A 184 1.96 -7.22 14.37
C HIS A 184 1.48 -8.12 15.51
N GLU A 185 2.41 -8.63 16.28
CA GLU A 185 2.18 -9.31 17.58
C GLU A 185 1.99 -8.26 18.68
N LYS A 186 0.77 -7.75 18.84
CA LYS A 186 0.43 -6.62 19.72
C LYS A 186 0.76 -6.79 21.20
N GLU A 187 1.02 -8.02 21.63
CA GLU A 187 1.41 -8.35 23.00
C GLU A 187 2.94 -8.33 23.20
N ALA A 188 3.72 -8.23 22.13
CA ALA A 188 5.17 -8.16 22.21
C ALA A 188 5.62 -6.81 22.79
N LYS A 189 6.81 -6.80 23.39
CA LYS A 189 7.40 -5.61 24.01
C LYS A 189 8.53 -5.10 23.13
N GLY A 190 8.35 -3.91 22.59
CA GLY A 190 9.28 -3.29 21.66
C GLY A 190 8.74 -3.32 20.22
N ASP A 191 9.07 -2.30 19.46
CA ASP A 191 8.56 -2.11 18.10
C ASP A 191 9.00 -3.27 17.19
N LYS A 192 10.30 -3.54 17.13
CA LYS A 192 10.90 -4.62 16.33
C LYS A 192 10.33 -6.00 16.70
N GLU A 193 10.07 -6.29 17.97
CA GLU A 193 9.57 -7.58 18.43
C GLU A 193 8.14 -7.84 17.97
N THR A 194 7.35 -6.81 17.72
CA THR A 194 5.95 -6.95 17.27
C THR A 194 5.84 -7.53 15.86
N THR A 195 6.86 -7.45 15.04
CA THR A 195 6.89 -7.99 13.68
C THR A 195 7.64 -9.31 13.53
N ALA A 196 8.02 -9.97 14.63
CA ALA A 196 8.83 -11.20 14.59
C ALA A 196 8.20 -12.31 13.73
N THR A 197 6.91 -12.59 13.89
CA THR A 197 6.19 -13.57 13.07
C THR A 197 6.08 -13.11 11.61
N TYR A 198 5.82 -11.82 11.36
CA TYR A 198 5.80 -11.27 10.02
C TYR A 198 7.15 -11.47 9.33
N ARG A 199 8.26 -11.03 9.94
CA ARG A 199 9.62 -11.19 9.39
C ARG A 199 9.97 -12.64 9.08
N LYS A 200 9.62 -13.56 9.98
CA LYS A 200 9.83 -14.99 9.77
C LYS A 200 9.09 -15.53 8.52
N LEU A 201 7.91 -15.03 8.21
CA LEU A 201 7.04 -15.52 7.15
C LEU A 201 7.18 -14.76 5.84
N MET A 202 7.40 -13.44 5.93
CA MET A 202 7.36 -12.49 4.81
C MET A 202 8.72 -11.88 4.47
N GLY A 203 9.72 -11.97 5.35
CA GLY A 203 11.04 -11.37 5.17
C GLY A 203 11.15 -9.96 5.74
N PRO A 204 12.14 -9.16 5.33
CA PRO A 204 12.40 -7.83 5.85
C PRO A 204 11.21 -6.89 5.62
N GLU A 205 10.96 -5.99 6.58
CA GLU A 205 9.86 -5.00 6.53
C GLU A 205 10.21 -3.81 5.64
N ASN A 206 11.51 -3.46 5.61
CA ASN A 206 12.02 -2.34 4.81
C ASN A 206 12.89 -2.88 3.70
N TYR A 207 12.48 -2.68 2.46
CA TYR A 207 13.20 -3.18 1.29
C TYR A 207 12.84 -2.40 0.02
N ALA A 208 13.55 -2.66 -1.07
CA ALA A 208 13.27 -2.03 -2.35
C ALA A 208 13.44 -3.02 -3.52
N PHE A 209 12.82 -2.69 -4.65
CA PHE A 209 13.02 -3.36 -5.93
C PHE A 209 12.81 -2.38 -7.09
N CYS A 210 13.42 -2.67 -8.23
CA CYS A 210 13.36 -1.80 -9.41
C CYS A 210 12.32 -2.26 -10.43
N LEU A 211 11.60 -1.31 -11.02
CA LEU A 211 10.69 -1.48 -12.14
C LEU A 211 11.12 -0.52 -13.26
N GLY A 212 11.87 -1.03 -14.25
CA GLY A 212 12.51 -0.17 -15.23
C GLY A 212 13.51 0.78 -14.57
N ARG A 213 13.30 2.08 -14.75
CA ARG A 213 14.09 3.13 -14.08
C ARG A 213 13.59 3.45 -12.69
N ASP A 214 12.34 3.13 -12.41
CA ASP A 214 11.68 3.48 -11.17
C ASP A 214 12.01 2.48 -10.07
N VAL A 215 11.86 2.92 -8.83
CA VAL A 215 12.14 2.11 -7.64
C VAL A 215 10.91 2.09 -6.75
N VAL A 216 10.49 0.90 -6.34
CA VAL A 216 9.51 0.74 -5.26
C VAL A 216 10.28 0.56 -3.97
N ILE A 217 10.04 1.44 -3.01
CA ILE A 217 10.54 1.37 -1.65
C ILE A 217 9.38 0.95 -0.76
N VAL A 218 9.52 -0.18 -0.08
CA VAL A 218 8.56 -0.69 0.89
C VAL A 218 9.05 -0.32 2.27
N LEU A 219 8.18 0.31 3.07
CA LEU A 219 8.51 0.78 4.41
C LEU A 219 7.50 0.31 5.44
N ASP A 220 7.98 -0.15 6.56
CA ASP A 220 7.20 -0.21 7.78
C ASP A 220 6.99 1.22 8.30
N ASN A 221 5.73 1.61 8.41
CA ASN A 221 5.35 2.93 8.93
C ASN A 221 4.36 2.83 10.10
N ILE A 222 4.47 1.75 10.88
CA ILE A 222 3.71 1.51 12.10
C ILE A 222 4.68 1.39 13.27
N ILE A 223 4.63 2.32 14.22
CA ILE A 223 5.50 2.34 15.39
C ILE A 223 4.71 1.94 16.62
N TYR A 224 5.03 0.83 17.26
CA TYR A 224 4.43 0.41 18.51
C TYR A 224 5.21 0.97 19.72
N ASP A 225 4.62 1.97 20.39
CA ASP A 225 5.23 2.58 21.59
C ASP A 225 5.05 1.71 22.84
N THR A 226 3.88 1.05 22.92
CA THR A 226 3.48 0.23 24.06
C THR A 226 2.60 -0.91 23.56
N GLU A 227 2.36 -1.91 24.43
CA GLU A 227 1.44 -3.01 24.14
C GLU A 227 0.11 -2.48 23.58
N LYS A 228 -0.28 -2.96 22.39
CA LYS A 228 -1.54 -2.63 21.68
C LYS A 228 -1.73 -1.17 21.25
N LYS A 229 -0.74 -0.32 21.42
CA LYS A 229 -0.80 1.07 20.97
C LYS A 229 0.30 1.34 19.97
N TYR A 230 -0.10 1.94 18.86
CA TYR A 230 0.82 2.35 17.81
C TYR A 230 0.50 3.75 17.34
N GLN A 231 1.45 4.36 16.66
CA GLN A 231 1.30 5.57 15.88
C GLN A 231 1.80 5.34 14.45
N ASN A 232 1.19 6.03 13.50
CA ASN A 232 1.66 6.02 12.12
C ASN A 232 2.92 6.87 12.03
N GLY A 233 3.96 6.36 11.39
CA GLY A 233 5.21 7.10 11.25
C GLY A 233 6.39 6.23 10.91
N TYR A 234 7.55 6.85 10.84
CA TYR A 234 8.79 6.18 10.48
C TYR A 234 9.73 6.18 11.67
N ALA A 235 10.08 4.98 12.14
CA ALA A 235 11.08 4.80 13.18
C ALA A 235 12.46 5.32 12.72
N PRO A 236 13.36 5.70 13.65
CA PRO A 236 14.70 6.18 13.27
C PRO A 236 15.46 5.20 12.38
N GLU A 237 15.31 3.90 12.59
CA GLU A 237 15.95 2.83 11.83
C GLU A 237 15.46 2.79 10.38
N VAL A 238 14.16 3.00 10.16
CA VAL A 238 13.57 3.10 8.82
C VAL A 238 14.14 4.29 8.06
N LEU A 239 14.24 5.45 8.72
CA LEU A 239 14.84 6.65 8.12
C LEU A 239 16.34 6.47 7.82
N ALA A 240 17.08 5.82 8.71
CA ALA A 240 18.50 5.52 8.49
C ALA A 240 18.68 4.57 7.30
N TRP A 241 17.80 3.58 7.14
CA TRP A 241 17.81 2.69 5.99
C TRP A 241 17.55 3.45 4.67
N VAL A 242 16.56 4.35 4.66
CA VAL A 242 16.26 5.20 3.48
C VAL A 242 17.45 6.13 3.17
N GLU A 243 18.05 6.76 4.18
CA GLU A 243 19.23 7.61 4.05
C GLU A 243 20.41 6.86 3.42
N GLY A 244 20.61 5.59 3.78
CA GLY A 244 21.63 4.74 3.18
C GLY A 244 21.29 4.28 1.75
N LEU A 245 20.02 4.07 1.44
CA LEU A 245 19.58 3.58 0.14
C LEU A 245 19.55 4.67 -0.95
N VAL A 246 18.96 5.83 -0.66
CA VAL A 246 18.65 6.85 -1.67
C VAL A 246 19.89 7.30 -2.46
N PRO A 247 21.08 7.54 -1.85
CA PRO A 247 22.29 7.90 -2.60
C PRO A 247 22.81 6.81 -3.55
N LEU A 248 22.27 5.60 -3.44
CA LEU A 248 22.62 4.47 -4.30
C LEU A 248 21.66 4.31 -5.48
N LEU A 249 20.58 5.06 -5.53
CA LEU A 249 19.63 5.02 -6.64
C LEU A 249 20.14 5.85 -7.83
N ASN A 250 19.56 5.60 -9.00
CA ASN A 250 19.84 6.45 -10.16
C ASN A 250 19.18 7.82 -9.98
N ASP A 251 19.85 8.89 -10.35
CA ASP A 251 19.37 10.28 -10.18
C ASP A 251 18.05 10.55 -10.89
N ASP A 252 17.73 9.82 -11.97
CA ASP A 252 16.50 9.94 -12.77
C ASP A 252 15.39 8.95 -12.37
N ALA A 253 15.57 8.22 -11.29
CA ALA A 253 14.56 7.28 -10.79
C ALA A 253 13.37 8.02 -10.17
N SER A 254 12.14 7.61 -10.51
CA SER A 254 10.97 7.93 -9.69
C SER A 254 10.82 6.91 -8.57
N ILE A 255 10.34 7.34 -7.41
CA ILE A 255 10.16 6.49 -6.23
C ILE A 255 8.67 6.28 -5.95
N TYR A 256 8.24 5.02 -5.88
CA TYR A 256 6.98 4.62 -5.28
C TYR A 256 7.24 4.22 -3.84
N VAL A 257 6.68 4.95 -2.88
CA VAL A 257 6.74 4.57 -1.46
C VAL A 257 5.51 3.75 -1.14
N ALA A 258 5.69 2.45 -0.95
CA ALA A 258 4.64 1.53 -0.56
C ALA A 258 4.67 1.35 0.96
N GLN A 259 3.57 1.69 1.63
CA GLN A 259 3.44 1.68 3.08
C GLN A 259 2.01 1.34 3.49
N HIS A 260 1.79 1.04 4.77
CA HIS A 260 0.45 0.70 5.22
C HIS A 260 -0.40 1.93 5.55
N ALA A 261 0.01 2.73 6.51
CA ALA A 261 -0.74 3.90 6.93
C ALA A 261 -0.46 5.11 6.03
N PRO A 262 -1.45 6.00 5.78
CA PRO A 262 -1.22 7.18 4.97
C PRO A 262 -0.28 8.18 5.66
N VAL A 263 0.43 8.96 4.84
CA VAL A 263 1.27 10.09 5.26
C VAL A 263 0.49 11.05 6.15
N LYS A 264 -0.80 11.24 5.84
CA LYS A 264 -1.71 12.05 6.63
C LYS A 264 -3.10 11.44 6.62
N VAL A 265 -3.68 11.26 7.80
CA VAL A 265 -5.09 10.89 7.93
C VAL A 265 -5.94 12.15 7.68
N TRP A 266 -6.41 12.30 6.45
CA TRP A 266 -6.98 13.54 5.93
C TRP A 266 -8.18 14.08 6.75
N ASP A 267 -9.08 13.21 7.19
CA ASP A 267 -10.30 13.58 7.93
C ASP A 267 -10.03 13.88 9.43
N LYS A 268 -8.84 13.58 9.91
CA LYS A 268 -8.39 13.85 11.28
C LYS A 268 -7.28 14.89 11.35
N ASN A 269 -6.70 15.26 10.20
CA ASN A 269 -5.55 16.15 10.09
C ASN A 269 -4.34 15.71 10.95
N ILE A 270 -4.08 14.40 11.00
CA ILE A 270 -2.98 13.78 11.75
C ILE A 270 -1.92 13.35 10.75
N ASN A 271 -0.71 13.91 10.85
CA ASN A 271 0.44 13.53 10.07
C ASN A 271 1.13 12.30 10.68
N ALA A 272 1.73 11.47 9.85
CA ALA A 272 2.62 10.41 10.28
C ALA A 272 3.87 11.00 10.97
N VAL A 273 4.34 10.34 12.03
CA VAL A 273 5.54 10.79 12.76
C VAL A 273 6.75 10.73 11.85
N ASN A 274 7.61 11.74 11.91
CA ASN A 274 8.83 11.86 11.10
C ASN A 274 8.61 11.93 9.58
N VAL A 275 7.41 12.17 9.09
CA VAL A 275 7.13 12.25 7.65
C VAL A 275 7.97 13.32 6.95
N ASP A 276 8.19 14.48 7.57
CA ASP A 276 8.98 15.56 6.97
C ASP A 276 10.43 15.13 6.73
N LYS A 277 10.98 14.30 7.62
CA LYS A 277 12.34 13.73 7.44
C LYS A 277 12.38 12.76 6.27
N LEU A 278 11.39 11.87 6.15
CA LEU A 278 11.33 10.97 5.00
C LEU A 278 11.24 11.75 3.69
N VAL A 279 10.33 12.72 3.62
CA VAL A 279 10.14 13.55 2.42
C VAL A 279 11.43 14.28 2.03
N GLU A 280 12.18 14.81 3.00
CA GLU A 280 13.46 15.46 2.73
C GLU A 280 14.52 14.48 2.18
N LEU A 281 14.57 13.24 2.70
CA LEU A 281 15.49 12.21 2.21
C LEU A 281 15.23 11.80 0.76
N ILE A 282 13.94 11.68 0.37
CA ILE A 282 13.56 11.25 -0.98
C ILE A 282 13.34 12.40 -1.97
N LYS A 283 13.43 13.64 -1.51
CA LYS A 283 13.18 14.87 -2.29
C LYS A 283 13.92 15.00 -3.63
N PRO A 284 15.14 14.43 -3.81
CA PRO A 284 15.80 14.46 -5.11
C PRO A 284 15.03 13.75 -6.24
N HIS A 285 14.05 12.93 -5.88
CA HIS A 285 13.28 12.10 -6.81
C HIS A 285 11.81 12.51 -6.88
N ASP A 286 11.17 12.26 -8.01
CA ASP A 286 9.71 12.31 -8.11
C ASP A 286 9.11 11.15 -7.31
N CYS A 287 8.22 11.45 -6.37
CA CYS A 287 7.71 10.47 -5.42
C CYS A 287 6.19 10.33 -5.48
N LEU A 288 5.72 9.08 -5.39
CA LEU A 288 4.32 8.72 -5.28
C LEU A 288 4.13 7.77 -4.10
N PHE A 289 3.27 8.14 -3.14
CA PHE A 289 2.95 7.29 -2.00
C PHE A 289 1.74 6.40 -2.29
N LEU A 290 1.81 5.14 -1.88
CA LEU A 290 0.75 4.15 -1.97
C LEU A 290 0.47 3.62 -0.57
N SER A 291 -0.78 3.78 -0.08
CA SER A 291 -1.16 3.35 1.27
C SER A 291 -2.56 2.74 1.34
N GLY A 292 -2.87 2.07 2.44
CA GLY A 292 -4.16 1.49 2.79
C GLY A 292 -4.69 2.01 4.13
N HIS A 293 -4.97 1.09 5.09
CA HIS A 293 -5.29 1.37 6.50
C HIS A 293 -6.63 2.05 6.76
N THR A 294 -7.01 3.03 5.98
CA THR A 294 -8.18 3.87 6.28
C THR A 294 -9.50 3.27 5.85
N HIS A 295 -9.48 2.24 4.98
CA HIS A 295 -10.63 1.65 4.31
C HIS A 295 -11.48 2.70 3.59
N ILE A 296 -10.83 3.65 2.93
CA ILE A 296 -11.43 4.65 2.04
C ILE A 296 -10.52 4.87 0.84
N ASN A 297 -11.07 5.34 -0.28
CA ASN A 297 -10.26 5.64 -1.46
C ASN A 297 -10.09 7.15 -1.62
N ASN A 298 -8.83 7.61 -1.59
CA ASN A 298 -8.50 9.03 -1.74
C ASN A 298 -7.28 9.22 -2.63
N TYR A 299 -7.30 10.30 -3.40
CA TYR A 299 -6.15 10.90 -4.05
C TYR A 299 -5.80 12.18 -3.31
N LEU A 300 -4.63 12.22 -2.68
CA LEU A 300 -4.22 13.30 -1.81
C LEU A 300 -3.02 14.02 -2.42
N VAL A 301 -3.08 15.34 -2.46
CA VAL A 301 -1.95 16.20 -2.80
C VAL A 301 -1.65 17.05 -1.57
N TYR A 302 -0.43 16.98 -1.09
CA TYR A 302 0.03 17.72 0.08
C TYR A 302 0.65 19.06 -0.31
N ASP A 303 0.75 19.99 0.63
CA ASP A 303 1.25 21.36 0.40
C ASP A 303 2.67 21.40 -0.19
N ASN A 304 3.47 20.37 0.04
CA ASN A 304 4.82 20.22 -0.52
C ASN A 304 4.84 19.57 -1.92
N GLY A 305 3.68 19.32 -2.54
CA GLY A 305 3.54 18.68 -3.84
C GLY A 305 3.57 17.15 -3.82
N THR A 306 3.79 16.51 -2.67
CA THR A 306 3.74 15.05 -2.54
C THR A 306 2.33 14.54 -2.87
N VAL A 307 2.26 13.45 -3.64
CA VAL A 307 1.02 12.79 -4.04
C VAL A 307 0.91 11.44 -3.34
N GLU A 308 -0.28 11.14 -2.83
CA GLU A 308 -0.59 9.83 -2.23
C GLU A 308 -1.90 9.26 -2.75
N HIS A 309 -1.86 7.99 -3.13
CA HIS A 309 -3.06 7.17 -3.31
C HIS A 309 -3.30 6.36 -2.03
N ASN A 310 -4.27 6.78 -1.23
CA ASN A 310 -4.77 5.97 -0.14
C ASN A 310 -5.89 5.09 -0.69
N ILE A 311 -5.65 3.78 -0.72
CA ILE A 311 -6.44 2.81 -1.48
C ILE A 311 -7.49 2.17 -0.56
N ALA A 312 -8.73 2.06 -1.04
CA ALA A 312 -9.80 1.39 -0.33
C ALA A 312 -9.50 -0.10 -0.10
N SER A 313 -10.06 -0.66 0.96
CA SER A 313 -9.78 -2.02 1.39
C SER A 313 -10.36 -3.10 0.46
N LEU A 314 -9.62 -4.19 0.31
CA LEU A 314 -10.07 -5.38 -0.40
C LEU A 314 -11.17 -6.14 0.36
N CYS A 315 -11.25 -5.98 1.68
CA CYS A 315 -12.28 -6.59 2.51
C CYS A 315 -13.59 -5.80 2.57
N GLY A 316 -13.68 -4.63 1.93
CA GLY A 316 -14.80 -3.72 2.11
C GLY A 316 -14.86 -3.18 3.55
N SER A 317 -16.03 -3.22 4.19
CA SER A 317 -16.12 -2.92 5.61
C SER A 317 -15.93 -4.19 6.44
N TRP A 318 -14.68 -4.62 6.59
CA TRP A 318 -14.28 -5.77 7.42
C TRP A 318 -15.10 -7.04 7.17
N TRP A 319 -15.36 -7.34 5.89
CA TRP A 319 -16.13 -8.51 5.41
C TRP A 319 -17.63 -8.48 5.76
N ASP A 320 -18.16 -7.41 6.38
CA ASP A 320 -19.59 -7.27 6.65
C ASP A 320 -20.37 -6.72 5.45
N THR A 321 -19.73 -5.84 4.66
CA THR A 321 -20.32 -5.28 3.43
C THR A 321 -19.27 -5.24 2.32
N ILE A 322 -19.76 -5.18 1.07
CA ILE A 322 -18.87 -5.04 -0.09
C ILE A 322 -18.40 -3.60 -0.32
N HIS A 323 -19.05 -2.62 0.30
CA HIS A 323 -18.62 -1.23 0.24
C HIS A 323 -17.78 -0.86 1.47
N CYS A 324 -16.79 -0.03 1.24
CA CYS A 324 -16.00 0.65 2.26
C CYS A 324 -16.81 1.76 2.94
N THR A 325 -16.30 2.30 4.05
CA THR A 325 -17.03 3.26 4.89
C THR A 325 -17.40 4.57 4.19
N ASP A 326 -16.70 4.92 3.13
CA ASP A 326 -16.94 6.07 2.24
C ASP A 326 -17.86 5.75 1.05
N GLY A 327 -18.22 4.48 0.87
CA GLY A 327 -19.06 4.02 -0.23
C GLY A 327 -18.31 3.57 -1.48
N THR A 328 -16.98 3.54 -1.45
CA THR A 328 -16.19 2.90 -2.50
C THR A 328 -16.41 1.38 -2.42
N PRO A 329 -16.75 0.69 -3.52
CA PRO A 329 -16.79 -0.77 -3.53
C PRO A 329 -15.41 -1.34 -3.16
N ARG A 330 -15.35 -2.48 -2.46
CA ARG A 330 -14.09 -3.18 -2.23
C ARG A 330 -13.34 -3.41 -3.53
N GLY A 331 -12.02 -3.23 -3.52
CA GLY A 331 -11.25 -3.29 -4.74
C GLY A 331 -9.78 -3.02 -4.54
N TYR A 332 -9.13 -2.63 -5.63
CA TYR A 332 -7.69 -2.35 -5.69
C TYR A 332 -7.39 -1.36 -6.81
N LYS A 333 -6.19 -0.80 -6.83
CA LYS A 333 -5.73 0.07 -7.93
C LYS A 333 -4.74 -0.64 -8.83
N VAL A 334 -4.82 -0.34 -10.10
CA VAL A 334 -3.85 -0.78 -11.09
C VAL A 334 -3.17 0.47 -11.65
N PHE A 335 -1.86 0.53 -11.47
CA PHE A 335 -0.99 1.54 -12.06
C PHE A 335 -0.28 0.94 -13.26
N THR A 336 -0.21 1.66 -14.36
CA THR A 336 0.51 1.21 -15.57
C THR A 336 1.44 2.31 -16.03
N LYS A 337 2.73 2.01 -16.13
CA LYS A 337 3.72 2.85 -16.79
C LYS A 337 3.92 2.35 -18.21
N HIS A 338 3.68 3.21 -19.19
CA HIS A 338 3.86 2.90 -20.60
C HIS A 338 4.55 4.07 -21.30
N ASN A 339 5.72 3.82 -21.89
CA ASN A 339 6.53 4.85 -22.54
C ASN A 339 6.78 6.08 -21.66
N GLY A 340 7.09 5.85 -20.39
CA GLY A 340 7.34 6.89 -19.39
C GLY A 340 6.08 7.54 -18.78
N ASN A 341 4.89 7.32 -19.34
CA ASN A 341 3.65 7.89 -18.84
C ASN A 341 2.98 6.95 -17.83
N LEU A 342 2.66 7.48 -16.65
CA LEU A 342 1.93 6.77 -15.60
C LEU A 342 0.43 7.01 -15.76
N SER A 343 -0.34 5.93 -15.73
CA SER A 343 -1.80 5.97 -15.66
C SER A 343 -2.30 4.98 -14.61
N TRP A 344 -3.52 5.16 -14.13
CA TRP A 344 -4.12 4.27 -13.15
C TRP A 344 -5.63 4.20 -13.30
N TYR A 345 -6.21 3.18 -12.65
CA TYR A 345 -7.65 3.07 -12.47
C TYR A 345 -7.95 2.25 -11.21
N TYR A 346 -9.10 2.52 -10.61
CA TYR A 346 -9.64 1.68 -9.55
C TYR A 346 -10.39 0.49 -10.16
N LYS A 347 -10.14 -0.70 -9.64
CA LYS A 347 -10.84 -1.93 -10.03
C LYS A 347 -11.68 -2.43 -8.87
N SER A 348 -12.99 -2.27 -8.97
CA SER A 348 -13.93 -2.88 -8.03
C SER A 348 -14.01 -4.40 -8.25
N VAL A 349 -13.90 -5.19 -7.17
CA VAL A 349 -14.00 -6.66 -7.23
C VAL A 349 -15.35 -7.05 -7.81
N ASP A 350 -15.35 -8.01 -8.73
CA ASP A 350 -16.51 -8.55 -9.46
C ASP A 350 -17.21 -7.58 -10.43
N TYR A 351 -16.71 -6.36 -10.59
CA TYR A 351 -17.21 -5.39 -11.56
C TYR A 351 -16.28 -5.21 -12.74
N PRO A 352 -16.76 -4.78 -13.91
CA PRO A 352 -15.90 -4.45 -15.04
C PRO A 352 -15.04 -3.21 -14.75
N LYS A 353 -13.94 -3.04 -15.49
CA LYS A 353 -12.99 -1.93 -15.32
C LYS A 353 -13.61 -0.54 -15.46
N ASP A 354 -14.65 -0.41 -16.24
CA ASP A 354 -15.36 0.84 -16.51
C ASP A 354 -16.41 1.20 -15.45
N TYR A 355 -16.63 0.36 -14.43
CA TYR A 355 -17.46 0.68 -13.28
C TYR A 355 -16.71 1.61 -12.33
N GLN A 356 -16.82 2.93 -12.59
CA GLN A 356 -16.05 3.96 -11.89
C GLN A 356 -16.89 4.88 -11.00
N PHE A 357 -18.22 4.79 -11.06
CA PHE A 357 -19.12 5.65 -10.28
C PHE A 357 -20.49 5.00 -10.09
N GLN A 358 -21.24 5.58 -9.16
CA GLN A 358 -22.66 5.24 -8.90
C GLN A 358 -23.45 6.52 -8.71
N ILE A 359 -24.68 6.56 -9.20
CA ILE A 359 -25.60 7.66 -9.01
C ILE A 359 -26.76 7.20 -8.10
N PHE A 360 -27.10 8.02 -7.13
CA PHE A 360 -28.20 7.84 -6.17
C PHE A 360 -29.33 8.80 -6.49
N ASP A 361 -30.56 8.33 -6.35
CA ASP A 361 -31.76 9.13 -6.60
C ASP A 361 -32.00 10.23 -5.55
N LYS A 362 -32.83 11.21 -5.90
CA LYS A 362 -33.33 12.22 -4.92
C LYS A 362 -33.95 11.51 -3.72
N GLY A 363 -33.71 12.05 -2.52
CA GLY A 363 -34.19 11.51 -1.25
C GLY A 363 -33.27 10.44 -0.61
N GLU A 364 -32.31 9.85 -1.34
CA GLU A 364 -31.39 8.85 -0.77
C GLU A 364 -30.32 9.49 0.12
N SER A 365 -29.88 10.70 -0.22
CA SER A 365 -28.91 11.46 0.59
C SER A 365 -29.59 12.38 1.58
N LYS A 366 -29.30 12.20 2.88
CA LYS A 366 -29.81 13.11 3.92
C LYS A 366 -29.19 14.52 3.85
N LEU A 367 -28.01 14.66 3.26
CA LEU A 367 -27.32 15.97 3.13
C LEU A 367 -27.75 16.70 1.85
N PHE A 368 -28.21 15.98 0.84
CA PHE A 368 -28.62 16.49 -0.46
C PHE A 368 -29.95 15.86 -0.86
N PRO A 369 -31.07 16.13 -0.12
CA PRO A 369 -32.34 15.41 -0.33
C PRO A 369 -32.98 15.69 -1.69
N ASP A 370 -32.77 16.88 -2.26
CA ASP A 370 -33.37 17.30 -3.52
C ASP A 370 -32.46 17.06 -4.74
N SER A 371 -31.31 16.42 -4.50
CA SER A 371 -30.28 16.21 -5.54
C SER A 371 -30.09 14.74 -5.86
N TYR A 372 -29.74 14.45 -7.11
CA TYR A 372 -29.04 13.21 -7.46
C TYR A 372 -27.60 13.32 -6.93
N LEU A 373 -27.14 12.29 -6.22
CA LEU A 373 -25.79 12.25 -5.66
C LEU A 373 -24.95 11.27 -6.46
N ILE A 374 -23.80 11.72 -6.96
CA ILE A 374 -22.85 10.93 -7.74
C ILE A 374 -21.66 10.61 -6.84
N ASN A 375 -21.28 9.33 -6.72
CA ASN A 375 -20.08 8.86 -6.06
C ASN A 375 -19.09 8.39 -7.13
N ILE A 376 -17.90 9.00 -7.19
CA ILE A 376 -16.83 8.66 -8.14
C ILE A 376 -15.62 8.21 -7.33
N TRP A 377 -15.41 6.88 -7.19
CA TRP A 377 -14.45 6.36 -6.24
C TRP A 377 -12.98 6.65 -6.53
N ASP A 378 -12.58 6.84 -7.78
CA ASP A 378 -11.20 7.14 -8.14
C ASP A 378 -10.96 8.61 -8.56
N TRP A 379 -11.86 9.51 -8.10
CA TRP A 379 -11.79 10.91 -8.43
C TRP A 379 -10.52 11.59 -7.91
N ASP A 380 -9.94 12.43 -8.75
CA ASP A 380 -8.91 13.40 -8.42
C ASP A 380 -9.25 14.78 -9.03
N PRO A 381 -8.56 15.88 -8.64
CA PRO A 381 -8.90 17.25 -9.06
C PRO A 381 -8.83 17.51 -10.58
N GLU A 382 -8.24 16.63 -11.37
CA GLU A 382 -8.19 16.78 -12.84
C GLU A 382 -9.38 16.13 -13.56
N TRP A 383 -10.23 15.40 -12.82
CA TRP A 383 -11.46 14.88 -13.40
C TRP A 383 -12.48 16.00 -13.58
N LYS A 384 -13.20 15.94 -14.70
CA LYS A 384 -14.28 16.86 -15.04
C LYS A 384 -15.61 16.15 -14.93
N VAL A 385 -16.51 16.72 -14.15
CA VAL A 385 -17.88 16.23 -14.00
C VAL A 385 -18.82 17.34 -14.46
N SER A 386 -19.55 17.11 -15.53
CA SER A 386 -20.47 18.07 -16.12
C SER A 386 -21.87 17.46 -16.26
N TRP A 387 -22.88 18.32 -16.37
CA TRP A 387 -24.23 17.86 -16.49
C TRP A 387 -25.05 18.68 -17.48
N TYR A 388 -26.11 18.04 -17.95
CA TYR A 388 -27.06 18.58 -18.92
C TYR A 388 -28.47 18.35 -18.38
N GLU A 389 -29.40 19.26 -18.68
CA GLU A 389 -30.81 19.17 -18.36
C GLU A 389 -31.60 19.33 -19.66
N ASP A 390 -32.44 18.35 -19.99
CA ASP A 390 -33.22 18.30 -21.22
C ASP A 390 -32.40 18.59 -22.49
N GLY A 391 -31.13 18.16 -22.49
CA GLY A 391 -30.19 18.33 -23.60
C GLY A 391 -29.35 19.62 -23.53
N GLU A 392 -29.69 20.56 -22.65
CA GLU A 392 -28.94 21.81 -22.46
C GLU A 392 -27.79 21.63 -21.48
N TYR A 393 -26.59 22.10 -21.84
CA TYR A 393 -25.42 22.09 -20.95
C TYR A 393 -25.60 23.09 -19.81
N LYS A 394 -25.48 22.62 -18.56
CA LYS A 394 -25.66 23.42 -17.34
C LYS A 394 -24.36 23.79 -16.64
N GLY A 395 -23.24 23.17 -16.99
CA GLY A 395 -21.95 23.49 -16.44
C GLY A 395 -21.19 22.32 -15.85
N GLU A 396 -20.04 22.61 -15.25
CA GLU A 396 -19.25 21.66 -14.47
C GLU A 396 -19.69 21.69 -13.01
N LEU A 397 -19.63 20.53 -12.36
CA LEU A 397 -19.97 20.36 -10.96
C LEU A 397 -18.71 20.47 -10.10
N ALA A 398 -18.81 21.17 -9.00
CA ALA A 398 -17.85 21.08 -7.91
C ALA A 398 -18.14 19.83 -7.07
N ASN A 399 -17.06 19.21 -6.56
CA ASN A 399 -17.21 18.10 -5.62
C ASN A 399 -17.80 18.58 -4.28
N VAL A 400 -18.51 17.67 -3.62
CA VAL A 400 -19.11 17.90 -2.31
C VAL A 400 -18.68 16.81 -1.33
N THR A 401 -18.76 17.11 -0.04
CA THR A 401 -18.52 16.13 1.00
C THR A 401 -19.82 15.47 1.42
N ALA A 402 -19.91 14.15 1.22
CA ALA A 402 -21.12 13.39 1.53
C ALA A 402 -20.83 12.04 2.19
N HIS A 403 -21.89 11.41 2.71
CA HIS A 403 -21.89 10.02 3.11
C HIS A 403 -22.52 9.17 2.00
N SER A 404 -22.03 7.94 1.85
CA SER A 404 -22.65 6.97 0.94
C SER A 404 -24.06 6.56 1.41
N PRO A 405 -25.10 6.78 0.60
CA PRO A 405 -26.43 6.20 0.85
C PRO A 405 -26.38 4.66 0.86
N GLN A 406 -25.67 4.07 -0.10
CA GLN A 406 -25.54 2.61 -0.24
C GLN A 406 -24.89 1.98 0.99
N TYR A 407 -23.72 2.48 1.42
CA TYR A 407 -23.05 1.95 2.60
C TYR A 407 -23.91 2.06 3.86
N ARG A 408 -24.60 3.19 4.04
CA ARG A 408 -25.50 3.39 5.18
C ARG A 408 -26.63 2.38 5.21
N LYS A 409 -27.19 2.04 4.06
CA LYS A 409 -28.23 1.03 3.91
C LYS A 409 -27.70 -0.37 4.26
N GLU A 410 -26.55 -0.74 3.71
CA GLU A 410 -25.90 -2.03 3.96
C GLU A 410 -25.56 -2.22 5.43
N ILE A 411 -24.83 -1.27 6.03
CA ILE A 411 -24.37 -1.39 7.41
C ILE A 411 -25.53 -1.37 8.41
N SER A 412 -26.59 -0.58 8.15
CA SER A 412 -27.80 -0.57 8.97
C SER A 412 -28.54 -1.91 8.91
N SER A 413 -28.58 -2.55 7.75
CA SER A 413 -29.19 -3.88 7.58
C SER A 413 -28.39 -4.95 8.33
N THR A 414 -27.08 -4.89 8.28
CA THR A 414 -26.17 -5.85 8.91
C THR A 414 -26.28 -5.83 10.43
N PHE A 415 -26.30 -4.64 11.05
CA PHE A 415 -26.28 -4.50 12.52
C PHE A 415 -27.68 -4.46 13.14
N ALA A 416 -28.71 -4.01 12.44
CA ALA A 416 -30.09 -4.06 12.93
C ALA A 416 -30.59 -5.51 13.12
N ALA A 417 -30.16 -6.42 12.27
CA ALA A 417 -30.51 -7.84 12.36
C ALA A 417 -29.84 -8.57 13.55
N GLY A 418 -28.73 -8.04 14.08
CA GLY A 418 -27.96 -8.64 15.16
C GLY A 418 -28.25 -8.07 16.58
N GLY A 419 -29.06 -7.01 16.71
CA GLY A 419 -29.38 -6.37 18.00
C GLY A 419 -28.25 -5.57 18.63
N GLU A 420 -27.06 -5.50 18.02
CA GLU A 420 -25.95 -4.68 18.48
C GLU A 420 -25.80 -3.40 17.64
N GLY A 421 -25.53 -2.28 18.29
CA GLY A 421 -25.30 -0.99 17.59
C GLY A 421 -24.05 -1.05 16.70
N THR A 422 -24.08 -0.36 15.56
CA THR A 422 -22.93 -0.26 14.65
C THR A 422 -21.67 0.21 15.37
N PRO A 423 -20.57 -0.55 15.38
CA PRO A 423 -19.30 -0.15 15.97
C PRO A 423 -18.82 1.21 15.42
N LYS A 424 -18.15 2.02 16.25
CA LYS A 424 -17.75 3.38 15.90
C LYS A 424 -16.91 3.44 14.61
N PHE A 425 -15.98 2.50 14.44
CA PHE A 425 -15.09 2.43 13.28
C PHE A 425 -15.80 1.99 11.98
N LYS A 426 -16.97 1.32 12.08
CA LYS A 426 -17.82 0.92 10.96
C LYS A 426 -18.91 1.94 10.61
N LYS A 427 -18.95 3.09 11.26
CA LYS A 427 -19.88 4.15 10.86
C LYS A 427 -19.47 4.73 9.51
N SER A 428 -20.48 5.06 8.68
CA SER A 428 -20.25 5.73 7.40
C SER A 428 -19.38 6.98 7.59
N ARG A 429 -18.32 7.08 6.83
CA ARG A 429 -17.43 8.25 6.80
C ARG A 429 -17.84 9.18 5.66
N LYS A 430 -17.71 10.47 5.87
CA LYS A 430 -17.82 11.45 4.78
C LYS A 430 -16.57 11.36 3.92
N ASN A 431 -16.76 11.54 2.60
CA ASN A 431 -15.64 11.70 1.69
C ASN A 431 -15.96 12.79 0.67
N TYR A 432 -14.96 13.30 -0.03
CA TYR A 432 -15.02 14.45 -0.94
C TYR A 432 -15.16 14.05 -2.43
N HIS A 433 -15.20 12.79 -2.76
CA HIS A 433 -15.35 12.30 -4.14
C HIS A 433 -16.82 12.16 -4.59
N TYR A 434 -17.68 13.03 -4.03
CA TYR A 434 -19.11 13.11 -4.35
C TYR A 434 -19.44 14.39 -5.12
N PHE A 435 -20.52 14.31 -5.93
CA PHE A 435 -21.08 15.41 -6.68
C PHE A 435 -22.59 15.41 -6.53
N ALA A 436 -23.21 16.61 -6.54
CA ALA A 436 -24.64 16.74 -6.37
C ALA A 436 -25.24 17.54 -7.54
N VAL A 437 -26.34 17.04 -8.10
CA VAL A 437 -27.10 17.69 -9.16
C VAL A 437 -28.53 17.90 -8.70
N THR A 438 -28.96 19.15 -8.67
CA THR A 438 -30.37 19.53 -8.39
C THR A 438 -30.99 20.03 -9.68
N PRO A 439 -31.80 19.22 -10.39
CA PRO A 439 -32.49 19.65 -11.62
C PRO A 439 -33.61 20.63 -11.30
N GLY A 440 -34.02 21.38 -12.32
CA GLY A 440 -35.22 22.21 -12.25
C GLY A 440 -36.50 21.39 -12.01
N GLU A 441 -37.55 22.05 -11.50
CA GLU A 441 -38.83 21.39 -11.17
C GLU A 441 -39.46 20.69 -12.40
N ASP A 442 -39.31 21.28 -13.59
CA ASP A 442 -39.88 20.79 -14.85
C ASP A 442 -38.92 19.87 -15.64
N ALA A 443 -37.71 19.63 -15.14
CA ALA A 443 -36.70 18.82 -15.80
C ALA A 443 -37.20 17.38 -16.06
N LYS A 444 -37.04 16.88 -17.28
CA LYS A 444 -37.45 15.54 -17.66
C LYS A 444 -36.30 14.56 -17.64
N VAL A 445 -35.14 14.99 -18.08
CA VAL A 445 -33.94 14.16 -18.19
C VAL A 445 -32.72 14.96 -17.79
N ILE A 446 -31.88 14.40 -16.93
CA ILE A 446 -30.52 14.87 -16.73
C ILE A 446 -29.53 13.89 -17.37
N LYS A 447 -28.45 14.42 -17.92
CA LYS A 447 -27.30 13.63 -18.37
C LYS A 447 -26.07 14.05 -17.58
N ILE A 448 -25.41 13.09 -16.96
CA ILE A 448 -24.13 13.28 -16.29
C ILE A 448 -23.02 12.82 -17.22
N ARG A 449 -22.00 13.66 -17.39
CA ARG A 449 -20.79 13.35 -18.18
C ARG A 449 -19.58 13.48 -17.28
N ILE A 450 -18.83 12.38 -17.15
CA ILE A 450 -17.64 12.26 -16.31
C ILE A 450 -16.45 12.01 -17.22
N GLN A 451 -15.37 12.76 -17.07
CA GLN A 451 -14.12 12.57 -17.80
C GLN A 451 -12.97 12.52 -16.82
N ASN A 452 -12.18 11.43 -16.83
CA ASN A 452 -10.99 11.33 -16.01
C ASN A 452 -9.80 12.10 -16.62
N ARG A 453 -8.70 12.23 -15.87
CA ARG A 453 -7.47 12.90 -16.32
C ARG A 453 -6.82 12.28 -17.55
N PHE A 454 -7.12 11.01 -17.83
CA PHE A 454 -6.58 10.27 -18.98
C PHE A 454 -7.48 10.39 -20.23
N GLY A 455 -8.54 11.21 -20.16
CA GLY A 455 -9.45 11.46 -21.28
C GLY A 455 -10.52 10.40 -21.50
N GLN A 456 -10.64 9.39 -20.63
CA GLN A 456 -11.73 8.43 -20.67
C GLN A 456 -13.03 9.10 -20.22
N VAL A 457 -14.12 8.81 -20.93
CA VAL A 457 -15.42 9.45 -20.72
C VAL A 457 -16.50 8.43 -20.43
N TRP A 458 -17.35 8.74 -19.45
CA TRP A 458 -18.60 8.03 -19.16
C TRP A 458 -19.75 9.02 -19.24
N GLU A 459 -20.90 8.55 -19.74
CA GLU A 459 -22.13 9.31 -19.78
C GLU A 459 -23.29 8.45 -19.26
N GLN A 460 -24.15 9.05 -18.47
CA GLN A 460 -25.37 8.39 -17.97
C GLN A 460 -26.54 9.38 -18.00
N GLU A 461 -27.66 8.94 -18.62
CA GLU A 461 -28.92 9.66 -18.61
C GLU A 461 -29.84 9.13 -17.51
N ILE A 462 -30.54 10.04 -16.84
CA ILE A 462 -31.47 9.77 -15.73
C ILE A 462 -32.77 10.51 -16.04
N LYS A 463 -33.88 9.79 -16.04
CA LYS A 463 -35.22 10.38 -16.12
C LYS A 463 -35.57 10.99 -14.77
N CYS A 464 -35.82 12.28 -14.73
CA CYS A 464 -36.26 12.98 -13.51
C CYS A 464 -37.65 12.46 -13.08
N ARG A 465 -37.77 12.21 -11.79
CA ARG A 465 -39.04 11.78 -11.15
C ARG A 465 -39.48 12.80 -10.13
#